data_1f7c9ffa441769abc86384fd6bf65b2f
#
_entry.id   1f7c9ffa441769abc86384fd6bf65b2f
#
_cell.length_a   1.000
_cell.length_b   1.000
_cell.length_c   1.000
_cell.angle_alpha   90.00
_cell.angle_beta   90.00
_cell.angle_gamma   90.00
#
_symmetry.space_group_name_H-M   'P 1'
#
loop_
_entity.id
_entity.type
_entity.pdbx_description
1 polymer ?
#
loop_
_entity_poly.entity_id
_entity_poly.type
_entity_poly.pdbx_seq_one_letter_code
_entity_poly.pdbx_strand_id
1 'polypeptide(L)'
;GWEQKSLGEITTKIGSGATPKGGKEAYQEEGITLIRSMNVHNGQFEYKDLAHISDEQASKLDNVTIEEDDVLLNITGASVARSCVVPNEILPARVNQHVCIIRCKDCIIPEFLNKLLIDDNYQDLLWSIAGSGATRESITKQQVENLQIILPMLELQKEFMAFCHQVTKSKVVVQKAL
;
A
#
# COMPACT_ATOMS: atom_id res chain seq x y z
N GLY A 1 -13.06 -13.70 -20.91
CA GLY A 1 -12.48 -13.48 -19.57
C GLY A 1 -11.97 -12.05 -19.47
N TRP A 2 -11.76 -11.57 -18.28
CA TRP A 2 -11.18 -10.22 -18.06
C TRP A 2 -9.71 -10.22 -18.49
N GLU A 3 -9.24 -9.06 -18.91
CA GLU A 3 -7.84 -8.87 -19.26
C GLU A 3 -6.96 -9.01 -18.01
N GLN A 4 -5.77 -9.57 -18.18
CA GLN A 4 -4.73 -9.57 -17.15
C GLN A 4 -3.57 -8.70 -17.62
N LYS A 5 -3.05 -7.88 -16.72
CA LYS A 5 -1.89 -7.03 -16.92
C LYS A 5 -0.92 -7.21 -15.77
N SER A 6 0.38 -7.07 -16.04
CA SER A 6 1.32 -6.94 -14.94
C SER A 6 1.09 -5.62 -14.20
N LEU A 7 1.35 -5.61 -12.90
CA LEU A 7 1.19 -4.39 -12.09
C LEU A 7 2.05 -3.23 -12.63
N GLY A 8 3.24 -3.53 -13.15
CA GLY A 8 4.11 -2.53 -13.79
C GLY A 8 3.50 -1.86 -15.02
N GLU A 9 2.65 -2.57 -15.79
CA GLU A 9 1.98 -1.98 -16.97
C GLU A 9 0.88 -0.99 -16.61
N ILE A 10 0.22 -1.17 -15.45
CA ILE A 10 -0.94 -0.38 -15.01
C ILE A 10 -0.61 0.65 -13.92
N THR A 11 0.68 0.86 -13.64
CA THR A 11 1.17 1.81 -12.64
C THR A 11 2.17 2.79 -13.23
N THR A 12 2.28 3.97 -12.65
CA THR A 12 3.28 4.99 -12.98
C THR A 12 4.50 4.91 -12.07
N LYS A 13 4.33 4.31 -10.88
CA LYS A 13 5.40 4.16 -9.89
C LYS A 13 5.24 2.88 -9.08
N ILE A 14 6.34 2.18 -8.92
CA ILE A 14 6.53 1.11 -7.91
C ILE A 14 7.90 1.33 -7.28
N GLY A 15 7.95 1.48 -5.94
CA GLY A 15 9.21 1.67 -5.23
C GLY A 15 9.06 1.78 -3.74
N SER A 16 10.09 1.39 -3.01
CA SER A 16 10.20 1.51 -1.57
C SER A 16 11.26 2.55 -1.17
N GLY A 17 11.15 3.05 0.05
CA GLY A 17 12.06 4.05 0.58
C GLY A 17 13.30 3.47 1.26
N ALA A 18 13.81 4.25 2.20
CA ALA A 18 14.94 3.87 3.02
C ALA A 18 14.70 4.32 4.48
N THR A 19 15.45 3.75 5.41
CA THR A 19 15.50 4.27 6.77
C THR A 19 16.34 5.55 6.78
N PRO A 20 15.84 6.65 7.35
CA PRO A 20 16.62 7.87 7.54
C PRO A 20 17.88 7.60 8.34
N LYS A 21 18.95 8.34 8.06
CA LYS A 21 20.20 8.22 8.80
C LYS A 21 19.96 8.53 10.30
N GLY A 22 20.37 7.65 11.18
CA GLY A 22 20.08 7.72 12.62
C GLY A 22 18.92 6.83 13.08
N GLY A 23 18.18 6.21 12.17
CA GLY A 23 17.09 5.29 12.50
C GLY A 23 16.02 5.94 13.37
N LYS A 24 15.61 5.27 14.45
CA LYS A 24 14.58 5.76 15.37
C LYS A 24 14.95 7.06 16.11
N GLU A 25 16.23 7.29 16.35
CA GLU A 25 16.74 8.47 17.03
C GLU A 25 16.58 9.74 16.18
N ALA A 26 16.38 9.57 14.88
CA ALA A 26 16.16 10.67 13.94
C ALA A 26 14.69 11.09 13.83
N TYR A 27 13.77 10.38 14.49
CA TYR A 27 12.34 10.72 14.45
C TYR A 27 12.05 11.93 15.34
N GLN A 28 11.12 12.75 14.89
CA GLN A 28 10.68 13.99 15.53
C GLN A 28 9.22 13.87 15.95
N GLU A 29 8.77 14.78 16.83
CA GLU A 29 7.36 14.87 17.23
C GLU A 29 6.48 15.41 16.10
N GLU A 30 7.04 16.31 15.28
CA GLU A 30 6.35 16.94 14.14
C GLU A 30 7.25 16.92 12.90
N GLY A 31 6.67 17.05 11.71
CA GLY A 31 7.40 17.10 10.44
C GLY A 31 6.73 16.29 9.33
N ILE A 32 7.52 15.88 8.36
CA ILE A 32 7.05 15.03 7.26
C ILE A 32 6.80 13.62 7.77
N THR A 33 5.62 13.09 7.52
CA THR A 33 5.26 11.71 7.93
C THR A 33 6.17 10.68 7.28
N LEU A 34 6.72 9.75 8.07
CA LEU A 34 7.42 8.56 7.58
C LEU A 34 6.58 7.32 7.86
N ILE A 35 5.97 6.79 6.81
CA ILE A 35 5.16 5.57 6.88
C ILE A 35 6.06 4.35 7.04
N ARG A 36 5.76 3.52 8.03
CA ARG A 36 6.45 2.27 8.32
C ARG A 36 5.48 1.09 8.16
N SER A 37 6.02 -0.11 8.04
CA SER A 37 5.21 -1.33 7.86
C SER A 37 4.14 -1.54 8.95
N MET A 38 4.37 -1.06 10.16
CA MET A 38 3.40 -1.12 11.25
C MET A 38 2.17 -0.22 11.05
N ASN A 39 2.25 0.77 10.16
CA ASN A 39 1.13 1.65 9.83
C ASN A 39 0.23 1.08 8.72
N VAL A 40 0.68 0.01 8.04
CA VAL A 40 -0.06 -0.61 6.92
C VAL A 40 -0.70 -1.91 7.40
N HIS A 41 -2.03 -1.96 7.36
CA HIS A 41 -2.85 -3.14 7.61
C HIS A 41 -3.75 -3.42 6.40
N ASN A 42 -4.30 -4.63 6.30
CA ASN A 42 -5.15 -4.98 5.16
C ASN A 42 -6.43 -4.12 5.14
N GLY A 43 -6.49 -3.24 4.15
CA GLY A 43 -7.60 -2.31 3.93
C GLY A 43 -7.72 -1.16 4.96
N GLN A 44 -6.72 -0.98 5.83
CA GLN A 44 -6.76 0.01 6.90
C GLN A 44 -5.37 0.60 7.16
N PHE A 45 -5.30 1.92 7.33
CA PHE A 45 -4.11 2.61 7.81
C PHE A 45 -4.13 2.73 9.34
N GLU A 46 -3.00 2.42 10.01
CA GLU A 46 -2.86 2.55 11.45
C GLU A 46 -2.09 3.85 11.79
N TYR A 47 -2.76 4.76 12.47
CA TYR A 47 -2.21 6.08 12.84
C TYR A 47 -1.33 6.05 14.08
N LYS A 48 -1.43 4.96 14.87
CA LYS A 48 -0.65 4.84 16.09
C LYS A 48 0.85 4.83 15.80
N ASP A 49 1.60 5.55 16.63
CA ASP A 49 3.06 5.63 16.55
C ASP A 49 3.58 6.10 15.17
N LEU A 50 2.86 7.03 14.52
CA LEU A 50 3.37 7.67 13.31
C LEU A 50 4.73 8.32 13.58
N ALA A 51 5.72 8.03 12.73
CA ALA A 51 7.01 8.68 12.79
C ALA A 51 7.00 9.94 11.91
N HIS A 52 7.73 10.95 12.33
CA HIS A 52 7.97 12.16 11.55
C HIS A 52 9.47 12.36 11.36
N ILE A 53 9.86 12.98 10.26
CA ILE A 53 11.23 13.29 9.89
C ILE A 53 11.35 14.76 9.49
N SER A 54 12.55 15.30 9.58
CA SER A 54 12.83 16.68 9.16
C SER A 54 12.72 16.84 7.63
N ASP A 55 12.54 18.06 7.16
CA ASP A 55 12.56 18.39 5.73
C ASP A 55 13.87 17.98 5.06
N GLU A 56 15.02 18.11 5.76
CA GLU A 56 16.31 17.66 5.26
C GLU A 56 16.36 16.14 5.05
N GLN A 57 15.79 15.36 5.94
CA GLN A 57 15.71 13.90 5.81
C GLN A 57 14.72 13.52 4.72
N ALA A 58 13.57 14.18 4.65
CA ALA A 58 12.56 13.97 3.63
C ALA A 58 13.07 14.27 2.23
N SER A 59 13.89 15.32 2.05
CA SER A 59 14.51 15.65 0.75
C SER A 59 15.43 14.56 0.21
N LYS A 60 16.04 13.76 1.08
CA LYS A 60 16.85 12.59 0.69
C LYS A 60 15.99 11.39 0.27
N LEU A 61 14.68 11.47 0.49
CA LEU A 61 13.67 10.46 0.15
C LEU A 61 12.65 10.99 -0.87
N ASP A 62 13.00 12.02 -1.65
CA ASP A 62 12.08 12.62 -2.63
C ASP A 62 11.61 11.63 -3.70
N ASN A 63 12.46 10.64 -4.01
CA ASN A 63 12.11 9.55 -4.92
C ASN A 63 10.95 8.66 -4.40
N VAL A 64 10.58 8.75 -3.13
CA VAL A 64 9.46 8.04 -2.51
C VAL A 64 8.50 8.99 -1.79
N THR A 65 8.32 10.17 -2.37
CA THR A 65 7.23 11.08 -2.00
C THR A 65 5.90 10.40 -2.30
N ILE A 66 5.05 10.37 -1.29
CA ILE A 66 3.69 9.86 -1.40
C ILE A 66 2.79 10.91 -2.07
N GLU A 67 1.92 10.45 -2.96
CA GLU A 67 0.84 11.23 -3.55
C GLU A 67 -0.51 10.69 -3.10
N GLU A 68 -1.57 11.48 -3.29
CA GLU A 68 -2.94 11.04 -3.04
C GLU A 68 -3.23 9.73 -3.81
N ASP A 69 -4.03 8.87 -3.20
CA ASP A 69 -4.44 7.59 -3.78
C ASP A 69 -3.31 6.56 -4.01
N ASP A 70 -2.08 6.81 -3.54
CA ASP A 70 -1.04 5.78 -3.57
C ASP A 70 -1.48 4.55 -2.76
N VAL A 71 -1.30 3.38 -3.34
CA VAL A 71 -1.48 2.10 -2.66
C VAL A 71 -0.16 1.71 -2.00
N LEU A 72 -0.23 1.36 -0.72
CA LEU A 72 0.91 0.94 0.09
C LEU A 72 0.90 -0.59 0.22
N LEU A 73 2.06 -1.21 0.01
CA LEU A 73 2.25 -2.65 0.16
C LEU A 73 3.47 -2.94 1.05
N ASN A 74 3.29 -3.68 2.13
CA ASN A 74 4.41 -4.17 2.91
C ASN A 74 5.15 -5.28 2.15
N ILE A 75 6.45 -5.12 1.97
CA ILE A 75 7.28 -6.00 1.14
C ILE A 75 8.31 -6.81 1.92
N THR A 76 8.39 -6.69 3.26
CA THR A 76 9.37 -7.43 4.08
C THR A 76 8.83 -7.79 5.46
N GLY A 77 9.32 -8.91 6.00
CA GLY A 77 9.12 -9.34 7.39
C GLY A 77 7.72 -9.87 7.68
N ALA A 78 7.40 -10.05 8.95
CA ALA A 78 6.14 -10.67 9.41
C ALA A 78 4.85 -9.95 9.00
N SER A 79 4.94 -8.72 8.48
CA SER A 79 3.80 -7.95 7.96
C SER A 79 3.76 -7.89 6.44
N VAL A 80 4.59 -8.71 5.75
CA VAL A 80 4.60 -8.79 4.28
C VAL A 80 3.18 -9.02 3.74
N ALA A 81 2.91 -8.53 2.54
CA ALA A 81 1.62 -8.59 1.85
C ALA A 81 0.50 -7.69 2.41
N ARG A 82 0.63 -7.08 3.60
CA ARG A 82 -0.37 -6.11 4.05
C ARG A 82 -0.42 -4.91 3.11
N SER A 83 -1.63 -4.44 2.82
CA SER A 83 -1.85 -3.34 1.87
C SER A 83 -3.03 -2.46 2.26
N CYS A 84 -2.87 -1.15 2.07
CA CYS A 84 -3.95 -0.16 2.19
C CYS A 84 -3.74 1.00 1.22
N VAL A 85 -4.75 1.81 1.00
CA VAL A 85 -4.61 3.11 0.33
C VAL A 85 -4.15 4.14 1.35
N VAL A 86 -3.26 5.05 0.95
CA VAL A 86 -2.79 6.13 1.82
C VAL A 86 -3.94 7.07 2.19
N PRO A 87 -4.09 7.47 3.46
CA PRO A 87 -5.03 8.51 3.84
C PRO A 87 -4.45 9.91 3.52
N ASN A 88 -5.25 10.78 2.92
CA ASN A 88 -4.78 12.10 2.46
C ASN A 88 -4.34 13.02 3.61
N GLU A 89 -4.95 12.87 4.78
CA GLU A 89 -4.67 13.72 5.96
C GLU A 89 -3.26 13.57 6.55
N ILE A 90 -2.52 12.50 6.19
CA ILE A 90 -1.14 12.32 6.65
C ILE A 90 -0.09 12.89 5.70
N LEU A 91 -0.53 13.43 4.56
CA LEU A 91 0.39 14.04 3.59
C LEU A 91 0.86 15.43 4.08
N PRO A 92 2.08 15.83 3.77
CA PRO A 92 3.09 15.14 2.97
C PRO A 92 3.76 13.98 3.70
N ALA A 93 4.08 12.91 2.97
CA ALA A 93 4.66 11.70 3.55
C ALA A 93 5.76 11.05 2.68
N ARG A 94 6.52 10.18 3.32
CA ARG A 94 7.52 9.27 2.72
C ARG A 94 7.30 7.86 3.25
N VAL A 95 7.89 6.86 2.61
CA VAL A 95 7.91 5.47 3.10
C VAL A 95 9.32 5.03 3.45
N ASN A 96 9.43 4.09 4.38
CA ASN A 96 10.69 3.41 4.66
C ASN A 96 10.94 2.24 3.68
N GLN A 97 12.03 1.50 3.87
CA GLN A 97 12.42 0.37 3.01
C GLN A 97 11.47 -0.84 3.07
N HIS A 98 10.56 -0.90 4.02
CA HIS A 98 9.64 -2.02 4.22
C HIS A 98 8.28 -1.82 3.54
N VAL A 99 8.02 -0.61 3.07
CA VAL A 99 6.76 -0.23 2.42
C VAL A 99 7.03 0.17 0.98
N CYS A 100 6.30 -0.45 0.05
CA CYS A 100 6.34 -0.15 -1.37
C CYS A 100 5.15 0.75 -1.74
N ILE A 101 5.42 1.82 -2.49
CA ILE A 101 4.42 2.66 -3.13
C ILE A 101 4.02 2.00 -4.44
N ILE A 102 2.72 1.94 -4.71
CA ILE A 102 2.14 1.52 -5.98
C ILE A 102 1.20 2.64 -6.42
N ARG A 103 1.60 3.42 -7.43
CA ARG A 103 0.83 4.54 -7.99
C ARG A 103 0.14 4.11 -9.25
N CYS A 104 -1.17 4.10 -9.23
CA CYS A 104 -2.03 3.65 -10.32
C CYS A 104 -1.99 4.60 -11.52
N LYS A 105 -2.19 4.05 -12.72
CA LYS A 105 -2.62 4.79 -13.90
C LYS A 105 -4.14 4.91 -13.91
N ASP A 106 -4.69 5.72 -14.80
CA ASP A 106 -6.14 5.99 -14.92
C ASP A 106 -6.99 4.76 -15.29
N CYS A 107 -6.36 3.64 -15.67
CA CYS A 107 -7.06 2.41 -16.03
C CYS A 107 -7.45 1.52 -14.84
N ILE A 108 -6.96 1.82 -13.65
CA ILE A 108 -7.25 1.07 -12.44
C ILE A 108 -7.49 1.99 -11.24
N ILE A 109 -8.58 1.76 -10.52
CA ILE A 109 -8.94 2.49 -9.31
C ILE A 109 -8.06 2.00 -8.15
N PRO A 110 -7.37 2.88 -7.40
CA PRO A 110 -6.50 2.52 -6.28
C PRO A 110 -7.18 1.66 -5.22
N GLU A 111 -8.39 2.01 -4.82
CA GLU A 111 -9.18 1.22 -3.87
C GLU A 111 -9.54 -0.18 -4.42
N PHE A 112 -9.82 -0.29 -5.73
CA PHE A 112 -10.07 -1.57 -6.38
C PHE A 112 -8.80 -2.43 -6.38
N LEU A 113 -7.65 -1.87 -6.74
CA LEU A 113 -6.36 -2.56 -6.63
C LEU A 113 -6.10 -3.04 -5.20
N ASN A 114 -6.32 -2.18 -4.22
CA ASN A 114 -6.16 -2.57 -2.82
C ASN A 114 -7.09 -3.72 -2.43
N LYS A 115 -8.35 -3.73 -2.89
CA LYS A 115 -9.28 -4.84 -2.65
C LYS A 115 -8.79 -6.15 -3.23
N LEU A 116 -8.17 -6.13 -4.43
CA LEU A 116 -7.55 -7.31 -5.01
C LEU A 116 -6.36 -7.78 -4.16
N LEU A 117 -5.44 -6.87 -3.80
CA LEU A 117 -4.23 -7.23 -3.04
C LEU A 117 -4.53 -7.83 -1.66
N ILE A 118 -5.65 -7.48 -1.05
CA ILE A 118 -6.07 -8.02 0.26
C ILE A 118 -7.05 -9.20 0.16
N ASP A 119 -7.43 -9.63 -1.05
CA ASP A 119 -8.19 -10.85 -1.27
C ASP A 119 -7.35 -12.08 -0.92
N ASP A 120 -7.98 -13.13 -0.38
CA ASP A 120 -7.28 -14.31 0.11
C ASP A 120 -6.37 -14.95 -0.96
N ASN A 121 -6.81 -15.00 -2.22
CA ASN A 121 -6.01 -15.58 -3.30
C ASN A 121 -4.74 -14.76 -3.59
N TYR A 122 -4.85 -13.42 -3.59
CA TYR A 122 -3.70 -12.55 -3.76
C TYR A 122 -2.80 -12.55 -2.52
N GLN A 123 -3.37 -12.66 -1.32
CA GLN A 123 -2.59 -12.80 -0.09
C GLN A 123 -1.76 -14.09 -0.12
N ASP A 124 -2.36 -15.23 -0.48
CA ASP A 124 -1.66 -16.52 -0.62
C ASP A 124 -0.54 -16.43 -1.67
N LEU A 125 -0.81 -15.78 -2.81
CA LEU A 125 0.19 -15.56 -3.86
C LEU A 125 1.35 -14.69 -3.35
N LEU A 126 1.07 -13.56 -2.71
CA LEU A 126 2.09 -12.64 -2.18
C LEU A 126 2.94 -13.31 -1.11
N TRP A 127 2.35 -14.10 -0.21
CA TRP A 127 3.08 -14.88 0.78
C TRP A 127 3.94 -15.96 0.14
N SER A 128 3.44 -16.65 -0.90
CA SER A 128 4.22 -17.62 -1.66
C SER A 128 5.43 -16.97 -2.34
N ILE A 129 5.25 -15.79 -2.93
CA ILE A 129 6.35 -15.02 -3.55
C ILE A 129 7.37 -14.60 -2.49
N ALA A 130 6.92 -14.12 -1.33
CA ALA A 130 7.78 -13.65 -0.25
C ALA A 130 8.63 -14.76 0.37
N GLY A 131 8.07 -15.98 0.48
CA GLY A 131 8.76 -17.14 1.06
C GLY A 131 9.67 -17.90 0.10
N SER A 132 9.64 -17.61 -1.20
CA SER A 132 10.23 -18.46 -2.25
C SER A 132 11.76 -18.44 -2.35
N GLY A 133 12.50 -17.69 -1.53
CA GLY A 133 13.94 -17.61 -1.76
C GLY A 133 14.83 -17.07 -0.66
N ALA A 134 14.37 -16.85 0.56
CA ALA A 134 15.20 -16.17 1.55
C ALA A 134 15.05 -16.72 2.97
N THR A 135 16.09 -16.51 3.77
CA THR A 135 16.07 -16.62 5.24
C THR A 135 15.10 -15.62 5.91
N ARG A 136 14.51 -14.71 5.16
CA ARG A 136 13.56 -13.69 5.61
C ARG A 136 12.54 -13.40 4.51
N GLU A 137 11.27 -13.37 4.86
CA GLU A 137 10.18 -13.05 3.92
C GLU A 137 10.42 -11.68 3.29
N SER A 138 10.45 -11.64 1.95
CA SER A 138 10.62 -10.40 1.20
C SER A 138 10.09 -10.52 -0.23
N ILE A 139 9.51 -9.43 -0.73
CA ILE A 139 9.07 -9.28 -2.11
C ILE A 139 9.94 -8.20 -2.76
N THR A 140 10.59 -8.53 -3.85
CA THR A 140 11.40 -7.56 -4.60
C THR A 140 10.52 -6.63 -5.45
N LYS A 141 11.05 -5.46 -5.81
CA LYS A 141 10.38 -4.54 -6.73
C LYS A 141 9.95 -5.24 -8.03
N GLN A 142 10.83 -6.03 -8.62
CA GLN A 142 10.54 -6.77 -9.86
C GLN A 142 9.40 -7.78 -9.68
N GLN A 143 9.32 -8.45 -8.53
CA GLN A 143 8.20 -9.37 -8.25
C GLN A 143 6.88 -8.60 -8.10
N VAL A 144 6.89 -7.41 -7.48
CA VAL A 144 5.71 -6.53 -7.43
C VAL A 144 5.32 -6.08 -8.84
N GLU A 145 6.26 -5.62 -9.65
CA GLU A 145 6.01 -5.19 -11.04
C GLU A 145 5.41 -6.32 -11.90
N ASN A 146 5.84 -7.55 -11.68
CA ASN A 146 5.40 -8.74 -12.45
C ASN A 146 4.09 -9.36 -11.94
N LEU A 147 3.54 -8.88 -10.82
CA LEU A 147 2.29 -9.40 -10.27
C LEU A 147 1.17 -9.22 -11.28
N GLN A 148 0.50 -10.33 -11.65
CA GLN A 148 -0.59 -10.30 -12.62
C GLN A 148 -1.88 -9.85 -11.95
N ILE A 149 -2.46 -8.79 -12.47
CA ILE A 149 -3.66 -8.15 -11.96
C ILE A 149 -4.81 -8.36 -12.96
N ILE A 150 -5.94 -8.83 -12.45
CA ILE A 150 -7.19 -8.86 -13.20
C ILE A 150 -7.66 -7.43 -13.39
N LEU A 151 -7.82 -7.01 -14.65
CA LEU A 151 -8.17 -5.65 -15.02
C LEU A 151 -9.54 -5.61 -15.73
N PRO A 152 -10.65 -5.50 -14.99
CA PRO A 152 -11.96 -5.23 -15.59
C PRO A 152 -12.01 -3.81 -16.17
N MET A 153 -12.95 -3.55 -17.06
CA MET A 153 -13.23 -2.18 -17.52
C MET A 153 -13.54 -1.26 -16.33
N LEU A 154 -13.14 -0.01 -16.44
CA LEU A 154 -13.21 0.96 -15.34
C LEU A 154 -14.63 1.10 -14.74
N GLU A 155 -15.65 0.99 -15.56
CA GLU A 155 -17.06 1.05 -15.10
C GLU A 155 -17.40 -0.11 -14.15
N LEU A 156 -16.92 -1.33 -14.44
CA LEU A 156 -17.12 -2.48 -13.53
C LEU A 156 -16.34 -2.32 -12.22
N GLN A 157 -15.16 -1.71 -12.26
CA GLN A 157 -14.42 -1.39 -11.05
C GLN A 157 -15.21 -0.40 -10.17
N LYS A 158 -15.79 0.65 -10.78
CA LYS A 158 -16.63 1.63 -10.07
C LYS A 158 -17.87 0.98 -9.45
N GLU A 159 -18.58 0.14 -10.22
CA GLU A 159 -19.75 -0.60 -9.72
C GLU A 159 -19.38 -1.49 -8.54
N PHE A 160 -18.29 -2.23 -8.64
CA PHE A 160 -17.79 -3.07 -7.55
C PHE A 160 -17.46 -2.25 -6.30
N MET A 161 -16.77 -1.12 -6.46
CA MET A 161 -16.43 -0.26 -5.32
C MET A 161 -17.67 0.36 -4.68
N ALA A 162 -18.65 0.78 -5.47
CA ALA A 162 -19.93 1.28 -4.97
C ALA A 162 -20.67 0.21 -4.13
N PHE A 163 -20.67 -1.04 -4.59
CA PHE A 163 -21.21 -2.17 -3.84
C PHE A 163 -20.45 -2.40 -2.52
N CYS A 164 -19.11 -2.41 -2.55
CA CYS A 164 -18.29 -2.56 -1.34
C CYS A 164 -18.60 -1.47 -0.30
N HIS A 165 -18.74 -0.23 -0.73
CA HIS A 165 -19.08 0.89 0.15
C HIS A 165 -20.47 0.73 0.79
N GLN A 166 -21.47 0.25 0.04
CA GLN A 166 -22.82 -0.04 0.58
C GLN A 166 -22.78 -1.14 1.63
N VAL A 167 -22.07 -2.25 1.37
CA VAL A 167 -21.90 -3.35 2.33
C VAL A 167 -21.25 -2.86 3.62
N THR A 168 -20.20 -2.05 3.51
CA THR A 168 -19.49 -1.49 4.68
C THR A 168 -20.42 -0.60 5.50
N LYS A 169 -21.18 0.29 4.86
CA LYS A 169 -22.17 1.15 5.55
C LYS A 169 -23.23 0.31 6.28
N SER A 170 -23.73 -0.73 5.63
CA SER A 170 -24.75 -1.62 6.22
C SER A 170 -24.21 -2.35 7.45
N LYS A 171 -22.96 -2.85 7.42
CA LYS A 171 -22.31 -3.49 8.57
C LYS A 171 -22.20 -2.53 9.77
N VAL A 172 -21.78 -1.28 9.53
CA VAL A 172 -21.67 -0.27 10.59
C VAL A 172 -23.01 0.05 11.22
N VAL A 173 -24.10 0.13 10.44
CA VAL A 173 -25.45 0.37 10.95
C VAL A 173 -25.91 -0.79 11.84
N VAL A 174 -25.71 -2.02 11.40
CA VAL A 174 -26.10 -3.22 12.19
C VAL A 174 -25.29 -3.30 13.50
N GLN A 175 -24.00 -3.04 13.47
CA GLN A 175 -23.15 -3.05 14.67
C GLN A 175 -23.54 -1.98 15.70
N LYS A 176 -24.08 -0.83 15.26
CA LYS A 176 -24.55 0.23 16.17
C LYS A 176 -25.95 -0.05 16.74
N ALA A 177 -26.70 -0.96 16.12
CA ALA A 177 -28.05 -1.33 16.53
C ALA A 177 -28.10 -2.53 17.51
N LEU A 178 -26.99 -3.20 17.71
CA LEU A 178 -26.77 -4.30 18.69
C LEU A 178 -26.09 -3.78 19.94
#